data_8f66eac0534d6e2d67f03a7648a5f61e
#
_entry.id   8f66eac0534d6e2d67f03a7648a5f61e
#
_cell.length_a   1.000
_cell.length_b   1.000
_cell.length_c   1.000
_cell.angle_alpha   90.00
_cell.angle_beta   90.00
_cell.angle_gamma   90.00
#
_symmetry.space_group_name_H-M   'P 1'
#
loop_
_entity.id
_entity.type
_entity.pdbx_description
1 polymer ?
#
loop_
_entity_poly.entity_id
_entity_poly.type
_entity_poly.pdbx_seq_one_letter_code
_entity_poly.pdbx_strand_id
1 'polypeptide(L)'
;MANSATKAEMSQSTQIGQDTKTDYLVILILAISGLIVAGLVSLDTGGKGVILFILGALLGASFLFFQYGFASGWRLLITQGDTRPMGYHFLLVGLCALVFLPVSFLDLGASGSLAPISVSLIMGSFIFGIGMQLANGCGSGVLFTYGGGSARMLFALPGFVIGSVLGSLALPPVLEWGALNPIAIGGSDSLLVSLLTNASLIFGVMAVCFYLAHKTGRALSKKWLLGTGLIAVLCALVFVISGHPWGVTFGFTVWGGKLALLAGLPIDKAVFWQWPGPALALKQSVFADISSLMNFGMIIGAGLLAAITASFAQQPWPPSRQLIAAIIGGLLMGVGARLAFGCNIGAFLAGISSGSLHGWLWAICALAGSWIGIKIRPYFGF
;
A
#
# COMPACT_ATOMS: atom_id res chain seq x y z
N MET A 1 -34.65 -10.50 9.59
CA MET A 1 -33.80 -9.33 9.92
C MET A 1 -32.65 -9.11 8.91
N ALA A 2 -32.44 -9.97 7.91
CA ALA A 2 -31.38 -9.81 6.89
C ALA A 2 -31.76 -8.90 5.72
N ASN A 3 -33.03 -8.51 5.59
CA ASN A 3 -33.54 -7.77 4.40
C ASN A 3 -33.53 -6.23 4.58
N SER A 4 -33.25 -5.72 5.78
CA SER A 4 -33.21 -4.27 6.03
C SER A 4 -31.83 -3.65 5.77
N ALA A 5 -30.75 -4.40 6.04
CA ALA A 5 -29.39 -3.94 5.80
C ALA A 5 -29.08 -3.79 4.30
N THR A 6 -29.53 -4.77 3.49
CA THR A 6 -29.32 -4.77 2.02
C THR A 6 -30.10 -3.64 1.34
N LYS A 7 -31.26 -3.25 1.88
CA LYS A 7 -32.04 -2.11 1.37
C LYS A 7 -31.41 -0.76 1.73
N ALA A 8 -30.76 -0.64 2.87
CA ALA A 8 -30.05 0.57 3.29
C ALA A 8 -28.79 0.81 2.45
N GLU A 9 -28.03 -0.24 2.12
CA GLU A 9 -26.86 -0.11 1.23
C GLU A 9 -27.24 0.16 -0.22
N MET A 10 -28.34 -0.43 -0.72
CA MET A 10 -28.87 -0.09 -2.05
C MET A 10 -29.50 1.32 -2.10
N SER A 11 -30.05 1.84 -1.00
CA SER A 11 -30.58 3.20 -0.91
C SER A 11 -29.46 4.25 -0.92
N GLN A 12 -28.28 3.96 -0.37
CA GLN A 12 -27.12 4.85 -0.45
C GLN A 12 -26.50 4.94 -1.87
N SER A 13 -26.68 3.90 -2.71
CA SER A 13 -26.20 3.94 -4.08
C SER A 13 -27.13 4.70 -5.05
N THR A 14 -28.36 5.01 -4.63
CA THR A 14 -29.37 5.68 -5.47
C THR A 14 -29.56 7.18 -5.12
N GLN A 15 -28.89 7.71 -4.11
CA GLN A 15 -28.91 9.14 -3.76
C GLN A 15 -27.79 9.98 -4.42
N ILE A 16 -27.10 9.48 -5.45
CA ILE A 16 -26.17 10.27 -6.26
C ILE A 16 -26.98 11.01 -7.33
N GLY A 17 -27.76 11.97 -6.90
CA GLY A 17 -28.60 12.82 -7.76
C GLY A 17 -28.82 14.21 -7.14
N GLN A 18 -27.96 14.64 -6.20
CA GLN A 18 -27.92 16.04 -5.78
C GLN A 18 -26.82 16.76 -6.55
N ASP A 19 -27.09 17.97 -7.03
CA ASP A 19 -26.18 18.88 -7.74
C ASP A 19 -24.78 18.91 -7.11
N THR A 20 -23.93 17.97 -7.53
CA THR A 20 -22.53 17.89 -7.09
C THR A 20 -21.76 18.92 -7.89
N LYS A 21 -21.67 20.14 -7.39
CA LYS A 21 -20.82 21.17 -7.98
C LYS A 21 -19.37 20.71 -7.86
N THR A 22 -18.70 20.61 -9.01
CA THR A 22 -17.25 20.42 -9.09
C THR A 22 -16.56 21.45 -8.20
N ASP A 23 -15.70 21.01 -7.30
CA ASP A 23 -15.01 21.91 -6.36
C ASP A 23 -13.79 22.53 -7.03
N TYR A 24 -14.03 23.59 -7.83
CA TYR A 24 -12.97 24.28 -8.58
C TYR A 24 -11.87 24.85 -7.69
N LEU A 25 -12.18 25.26 -6.46
CA LEU A 25 -11.17 25.77 -5.52
C LEU A 25 -10.21 24.64 -5.09
N VAL A 26 -10.74 23.47 -4.76
CA VAL A 26 -9.91 22.29 -4.40
C VAL A 26 -9.07 21.86 -5.59
N ILE A 27 -9.64 21.81 -6.80
CA ILE A 27 -8.89 21.51 -8.02
C ILE A 27 -7.72 22.49 -8.19
N LEU A 28 -7.97 23.79 -8.06
CA LEU A 28 -6.95 24.81 -8.22
C LEU A 28 -5.83 24.66 -7.18
N ILE A 29 -6.18 24.48 -5.90
CA ILE A 29 -5.20 24.28 -4.81
C ILE A 29 -4.36 23.05 -5.09
N LEU A 30 -4.97 21.91 -5.44
CA LEU A 30 -4.25 20.67 -5.69
C LEU A 30 -3.40 20.73 -6.96
N ALA A 31 -3.87 21.40 -8.02
CA ALA A 31 -3.09 21.60 -9.24
C ALA A 31 -1.86 22.48 -8.98
N ILE A 32 -2.03 23.60 -8.28
CA ILE A 32 -0.90 24.48 -7.90
C ILE A 32 0.08 23.72 -7.00
N SER A 33 -0.42 23.01 -5.98
CA SER A 33 0.43 22.18 -5.10
C SER A 33 1.18 21.12 -5.88
N GLY A 34 0.52 20.46 -6.85
CA GLY A 34 1.15 19.49 -7.74
C GLY A 34 2.26 20.08 -8.60
N LEU A 35 2.04 21.26 -9.16
CA LEU A 35 3.06 21.97 -9.94
C LEU A 35 4.26 22.40 -9.09
N ILE A 36 4.01 22.91 -7.87
CA ILE A 36 5.08 23.26 -6.92
C ILE A 36 5.91 22.01 -6.56
N VAL A 37 5.25 20.92 -6.17
CA VAL A 37 5.94 19.66 -5.84
C VAL A 37 6.70 19.12 -7.04
N ALA A 38 6.12 19.11 -8.24
CA ALA A 38 6.81 18.68 -9.47
C ALA A 38 8.05 19.55 -9.77
N GLY A 39 7.96 20.86 -9.54
CA GLY A 39 9.10 21.78 -9.64
C GLY A 39 10.21 21.43 -8.65
N LEU A 40 9.89 21.24 -7.37
CA LEU A 40 10.87 20.85 -6.34
C LEU A 40 11.50 19.48 -6.64
N VAL A 41 10.70 18.49 -7.06
CA VAL A 41 11.18 17.19 -7.50
C VAL A 41 12.13 17.32 -8.70
N SER A 42 11.80 18.19 -9.66
CA SER A 42 12.64 18.43 -10.84
C SER A 42 14.02 19.00 -10.48
N LEU A 43 14.08 19.87 -9.46
CA LEU A 43 15.35 20.42 -8.95
C LEU A 43 16.24 19.36 -8.29
N ASP A 44 15.63 18.42 -7.54
CA ASP A 44 16.37 17.41 -6.79
C ASP A 44 16.74 16.15 -7.62
N THR A 45 15.85 15.72 -8.53
CA THR A 45 15.97 14.42 -9.22
C THR A 45 15.82 14.50 -10.74
N GLY A 46 15.62 15.69 -11.27
CA GLY A 46 15.44 15.90 -12.71
C GLY A 46 14.16 15.27 -13.27
N GLY A 47 14.15 15.03 -14.57
CA GLY A 47 12.99 14.50 -15.29
C GLY A 47 12.54 13.11 -14.82
N LYS A 48 13.48 12.26 -14.37
CA LYS A 48 13.18 10.92 -13.85
C LYS A 48 12.23 10.99 -12.63
N GLY A 49 12.53 11.88 -11.69
CA GLY A 49 11.69 12.06 -10.51
C GLY A 49 10.31 12.62 -10.85
N VAL A 50 10.22 13.55 -11.80
CA VAL A 50 8.94 14.09 -12.26
C VAL A 50 8.07 13.02 -12.88
N ILE A 51 8.64 12.12 -13.69
CA ILE A 51 7.90 10.98 -14.27
C ILE A 51 7.38 10.07 -13.16
N LEU A 52 8.20 9.74 -12.15
CA LEU A 52 7.78 8.91 -11.02
C LEU A 52 6.71 9.60 -10.16
N PHE A 53 6.79 10.92 -9.97
CA PHE A 53 5.75 11.70 -9.32
C PHE A 53 4.41 11.61 -10.06
N ILE A 54 4.43 11.76 -11.40
CA ILE A 54 3.25 11.63 -12.25
C ILE A 54 2.69 10.19 -12.18
N LEU A 55 3.54 9.17 -12.22
CA LEU A 55 3.11 7.77 -12.04
C LEU A 55 2.48 7.54 -10.66
N GLY A 56 3.02 8.17 -9.61
CA GLY A 56 2.39 8.21 -8.29
C GLY A 56 0.98 8.83 -8.33
N ALA A 57 0.82 9.95 -9.04
CA ALA A 57 -0.49 10.61 -9.19
C ALA A 57 -1.49 9.74 -9.96
N LEU A 58 -1.06 9.09 -11.04
CA LEU A 58 -1.89 8.15 -11.79
C LEU A 58 -2.28 6.92 -10.97
N LEU A 59 -1.36 6.38 -10.16
CA LEU A 59 -1.65 5.31 -9.22
C LEU A 59 -2.71 5.75 -8.19
N GLY A 60 -2.53 6.92 -7.57
CA GLY A 60 -3.49 7.46 -6.60
C GLY A 60 -4.89 7.64 -7.18
N ALA A 61 -4.99 8.24 -8.36
CA ALA A 61 -6.24 8.38 -9.10
C ALA A 61 -6.84 7.00 -9.45
N SER A 62 -6.03 6.04 -9.92
CA SER A 62 -6.49 4.70 -10.29
C SER A 62 -7.02 3.94 -9.08
N PHE A 63 -6.30 3.94 -7.95
CA PHE A 63 -6.75 3.28 -6.73
C PHE A 63 -8.08 3.87 -6.23
N LEU A 64 -8.25 5.19 -6.27
CA LEU A 64 -9.48 5.85 -5.88
C LEU A 64 -10.63 5.53 -6.84
N PHE A 65 -10.41 5.67 -8.16
CA PHE A 65 -11.44 5.45 -9.18
C PHE A 65 -11.99 4.02 -9.16
N PHE A 66 -11.10 3.05 -9.08
CA PHE A 66 -11.48 1.63 -9.05
C PHE A 66 -11.85 1.15 -7.65
N GLN A 67 -11.67 1.99 -6.62
CA GLN A 67 -11.82 1.60 -5.21
C GLN A 67 -11.01 0.33 -4.88
N TYR A 68 -9.79 0.27 -5.40
CA TYR A 68 -8.94 -0.90 -5.33
C TYR A 68 -8.23 -0.98 -3.98
N GLY A 69 -8.93 -1.50 -2.96
CA GLY A 69 -8.46 -1.55 -1.59
C GLY A 69 -8.06 -2.96 -1.13
N PHE A 70 -6.82 -3.13 -0.65
CA PHE A 70 -6.39 -4.40 -0.05
C PHE A 70 -7.11 -4.67 1.28
N ALA A 71 -7.24 -3.68 2.16
CA ALA A 71 -7.86 -3.84 3.47
C ALA A 71 -9.33 -4.28 3.37
N SER A 72 -10.11 -3.64 2.50
CA SER A 72 -11.51 -4.00 2.25
C SER A 72 -11.64 -5.38 1.61
N GLY A 73 -10.80 -5.70 0.64
CA GLY A 73 -10.80 -7.01 -0.02
C GLY A 73 -10.51 -8.17 0.95
N TRP A 74 -9.54 -8.01 1.83
CA TRP A 74 -9.22 -9.01 2.85
C TRP A 74 -10.33 -9.14 3.89
N ARG A 75 -10.97 -8.02 4.25
CA ARG A 75 -12.14 -8.05 5.13
C ARG A 75 -13.31 -8.82 4.50
N LEU A 76 -13.63 -8.57 3.23
CA LEU A 76 -14.69 -9.29 2.51
C LEU A 76 -14.41 -10.80 2.45
N LEU A 77 -13.16 -11.19 2.23
CA LEU A 77 -12.76 -12.60 2.29
C LEU A 77 -13.06 -13.21 3.67
N ILE A 78 -12.65 -12.53 4.75
CA ILE A 78 -12.76 -13.06 6.12
C ILE A 78 -14.22 -13.06 6.61
N THR A 79 -14.99 -12.00 6.32
CA THR A 79 -16.34 -11.83 6.88
C THR A 79 -17.45 -12.43 6.03
N GLN A 80 -17.25 -12.50 4.72
CA GLN A 80 -18.29 -12.90 3.76
C GLN A 80 -17.87 -14.09 2.88
N GLY A 81 -16.64 -14.59 3.02
CA GLY A 81 -16.07 -15.60 2.14
C GLY A 81 -15.98 -15.14 0.68
N ASP A 82 -15.92 -13.82 0.43
CA ASP A 82 -15.78 -13.29 -0.92
C ASP A 82 -14.33 -13.34 -1.38
N THR A 83 -14.03 -14.30 -2.24
CA THR A 83 -12.67 -14.54 -2.74
C THR A 83 -12.28 -13.66 -3.94
N ARG A 84 -13.24 -12.95 -4.58
CA ARG A 84 -12.98 -12.14 -5.76
C ARG A 84 -11.89 -11.08 -5.57
N PRO A 85 -11.91 -10.26 -4.49
CA PRO A 85 -10.87 -9.27 -4.28
C PRO A 85 -9.47 -9.89 -4.18
N MET A 86 -9.36 -11.04 -3.50
CA MET A 86 -8.09 -11.75 -3.39
C MET A 86 -7.63 -12.27 -4.77
N GLY A 87 -8.55 -12.79 -5.59
CA GLY A 87 -8.26 -13.19 -6.98
C GLY A 87 -7.70 -12.03 -7.81
N TYR A 88 -8.28 -10.81 -7.69
CA TYR A 88 -7.76 -9.61 -8.36
C TYR A 88 -6.40 -9.17 -7.81
N HIS A 89 -6.15 -9.30 -6.49
CA HIS A 89 -4.84 -8.99 -5.92
C HIS A 89 -3.78 -9.97 -6.47
N PHE A 90 -4.08 -11.27 -6.56
CA PHE A 90 -3.15 -12.23 -7.15
C PHE A 90 -2.99 -12.06 -8.67
N LEU A 91 -4.03 -11.61 -9.39
CA LEU A 91 -3.90 -11.23 -10.79
C LEU A 91 -2.93 -10.04 -10.94
N LEU A 92 -3.07 -9.01 -10.09
CA LEU A 92 -2.14 -7.87 -10.08
C LEU A 92 -0.69 -8.33 -9.83
N VAL A 93 -0.49 -9.15 -8.80
CA VAL A 93 0.82 -9.74 -8.47
C VAL A 93 1.38 -10.52 -9.65
N GLY A 94 0.56 -11.36 -10.30
CA GLY A 94 0.99 -12.16 -11.45
C GLY A 94 1.39 -11.32 -12.66
N LEU A 95 0.60 -10.29 -12.99
CA LEU A 95 0.94 -9.35 -14.07
C LEU A 95 2.24 -8.60 -13.80
N CYS A 96 2.47 -8.16 -12.55
CA CYS A 96 3.74 -7.56 -12.17
C CYS A 96 4.90 -8.56 -12.23
N ALA A 97 4.70 -9.83 -11.83
CA ALA A 97 5.73 -10.86 -11.84
C ALA A 97 6.24 -11.16 -13.26
N LEU A 98 5.37 -11.08 -14.28
CA LEU A 98 5.76 -11.24 -15.69
C LEU A 98 6.79 -10.20 -16.16
N VAL A 99 6.91 -9.08 -15.46
CA VAL A 99 7.90 -8.03 -15.76
C VAL A 99 9.03 -8.06 -14.74
N PHE A 100 8.74 -8.16 -13.44
CA PHE A 100 9.74 -8.05 -12.37
C PHE A 100 10.74 -9.19 -12.41
N LEU A 101 10.28 -10.43 -12.62
CA LEU A 101 11.17 -11.59 -12.63
C LEU A 101 12.17 -11.57 -13.80
N PRO A 102 11.76 -11.40 -15.08
CA PRO A 102 12.71 -11.35 -16.18
C PRO A 102 13.69 -10.18 -16.08
N VAL A 103 13.18 -8.98 -15.74
CA VAL A 103 14.01 -7.77 -15.65
C VAL A 103 15.07 -7.90 -14.55
N SER A 104 14.69 -8.44 -13.38
CA SER A 104 15.65 -8.67 -12.29
C SER A 104 16.62 -9.81 -12.59
N PHE A 105 16.13 -10.90 -13.20
CA PHE A 105 16.96 -12.07 -13.49
C PHE A 105 18.03 -11.79 -14.56
N LEU A 106 17.65 -10.99 -15.58
CA LEU A 106 18.55 -10.61 -16.68
C LEU A 106 19.39 -9.37 -16.36
N ASP A 107 19.31 -8.84 -15.14
CA ASP A 107 20.01 -7.63 -14.67
C ASP A 107 19.82 -6.42 -15.61
N LEU A 108 18.58 -6.19 -16.04
CA LEU A 108 18.23 -5.09 -16.96
C LEU A 108 18.07 -3.74 -16.23
N GLY A 109 18.86 -3.50 -15.20
CA GLY A 109 18.91 -2.21 -14.49
C GLY A 109 17.83 -2.04 -13.41
N ALA A 110 17.09 -3.09 -13.04
CA ALA A 110 16.18 -3.07 -11.92
C ALA A 110 16.26 -4.37 -11.10
N SER A 111 16.19 -4.22 -9.77
CA SER A 111 16.31 -5.32 -8.82
C SER A 111 14.97 -5.58 -8.10
N GLY A 112 14.60 -6.84 -7.98
CA GLY A 112 13.41 -7.26 -7.26
C GLY A 112 13.50 -7.04 -5.75
N SER A 113 12.36 -7.13 -5.06
CA SER A 113 12.28 -7.01 -3.61
C SER A 113 12.47 -8.36 -2.94
N LEU A 114 13.69 -8.65 -2.48
CA LEU A 114 14.02 -9.82 -1.68
C LEU A 114 14.28 -9.39 -0.24
N ALA A 115 13.64 -10.05 0.73
CA ALA A 115 13.83 -9.77 2.15
C ALA A 115 14.03 -11.07 2.94
N PRO A 116 14.71 -11.00 4.11
CA PRO A 116 14.96 -12.16 4.95
C PRO A 116 13.67 -12.75 5.52
N ILE A 117 13.67 -14.06 5.71
CA ILE A 117 12.64 -14.74 6.49
C ILE A 117 13.03 -14.64 7.96
N SER A 118 12.30 -13.88 8.74
CA SER A 118 12.72 -13.51 10.10
C SER A 118 11.54 -13.49 11.09
N VAL A 119 11.86 -13.52 12.37
CA VAL A 119 10.87 -13.30 13.43
C VAL A 119 10.24 -11.91 13.28
N SER A 120 11.03 -10.89 12.89
CA SER A 120 10.52 -9.54 12.64
C SER A 120 9.48 -9.52 11.52
N LEU A 121 9.69 -10.28 10.44
CA LEU A 121 8.72 -10.42 9.33
C LEU A 121 7.38 -10.96 9.84
N ILE A 122 7.40 -12.06 10.61
CA ILE A 122 6.19 -12.71 11.14
C ILE A 122 5.42 -11.76 12.06
N MET A 123 6.11 -11.19 13.05
CA MET A 123 5.50 -10.28 14.01
C MET A 123 5.01 -9.01 13.33
N GLY A 124 5.84 -8.42 12.45
CA GLY A 124 5.52 -7.16 11.77
C GLY A 124 4.33 -7.28 10.86
N SER A 125 4.25 -8.34 10.03
CA SER A 125 3.11 -8.56 9.14
C SER A 125 1.82 -8.86 9.89
N PHE A 126 1.87 -9.60 10.99
CA PHE A 126 0.74 -9.85 11.86
C PHE A 126 0.21 -8.54 12.48
N ILE A 127 1.09 -7.73 13.07
CA ILE A 127 0.75 -6.41 13.64
C ILE A 127 0.18 -5.49 12.57
N PHE A 128 0.80 -5.49 11.37
CA PHE A 128 0.30 -4.71 10.23
C PHE A 128 -1.13 -5.10 9.86
N GLY A 129 -1.43 -6.40 9.81
CA GLY A 129 -2.76 -6.93 9.51
C GLY A 129 -3.82 -6.42 10.49
N ILE A 130 -3.54 -6.39 11.80
CA ILE A 130 -4.42 -5.81 12.82
C ILE A 130 -4.65 -4.32 12.53
N GLY A 131 -3.56 -3.56 12.38
CA GLY A 131 -3.59 -2.12 12.15
C GLY A 131 -4.38 -1.74 10.90
N MET A 132 -4.20 -2.48 9.81
CA MET A 132 -4.88 -2.28 8.53
C MET A 132 -6.41 -2.35 8.67
N GLN A 133 -6.93 -3.24 9.50
CA GLN A 133 -8.37 -3.36 9.72
C GLN A 133 -8.91 -2.27 10.66
N LEU A 134 -8.14 -1.86 11.67
CA LEU A 134 -8.52 -0.76 12.56
C LEU A 134 -8.51 0.60 11.86
N ALA A 135 -7.47 0.88 11.07
CA ALA A 135 -7.40 2.11 10.27
C ALA A 135 -8.42 2.15 9.12
N ASN A 136 -8.99 0.98 8.73
CA ASN A 136 -9.84 0.82 7.56
C ASN A 136 -9.12 1.13 6.23
N GLY A 137 -7.80 0.94 6.16
CA GLY A 137 -6.97 1.17 5.00
C GLY A 137 -5.61 0.52 5.14
N CYS A 138 -4.99 0.14 4.03
CA CYS A 138 -3.59 -0.31 3.99
C CYS A 138 -2.66 0.89 3.74
N GLY A 139 -1.35 0.68 3.52
CA GLY A 139 -0.41 1.76 3.28
C GLY A 139 -0.79 2.69 2.12
N SER A 140 -1.05 2.13 0.94
CA SER A 140 -1.57 2.91 -0.20
C SER A 140 -3.00 3.40 0.04
N GLY A 141 -3.83 2.61 0.74
CA GLY A 141 -5.19 2.96 1.11
C GLY A 141 -5.26 4.24 1.94
N VAL A 142 -4.35 4.43 2.88
CA VAL A 142 -4.26 5.67 3.67
C VAL A 142 -3.99 6.87 2.75
N LEU A 143 -3.07 6.75 1.78
CA LEU A 143 -2.69 7.85 0.90
C LEU A 143 -3.81 8.28 -0.05
N PHE A 144 -4.39 7.34 -0.82
CA PHE A 144 -5.37 7.73 -1.81
C PHE A 144 -6.72 8.14 -1.19
N THR A 145 -7.09 7.56 -0.04
CA THR A 145 -8.30 7.99 0.67
C THR A 145 -8.08 9.30 1.44
N TYR A 146 -6.87 9.57 1.95
CA TYR A 146 -6.48 10.88 2.46
C TYR A 146 -6.58 11.94 1.35
N GLY A 147 -6.00 11.67 0.17
CA GLY A 147 -6.12 12.52 -1.01
C GLY A 147 -7.58 12.78 -1.38
N GLY A 148 -8.45 11.77 -1.30
CA GLY A 148 -9.90 11.90 -1.52
C GLY A 148 -10.66 12.67 -0.42
N GLY A 149 -9.98 13.22 0.59
CA GLY A 149 -10.58 14.05 1.63
C GLY A 149 -11.17 13.26 2.82
N SER A 150 -10.72 12.04 3.06
CA SER A 150 -11.20 11.24 4.20
C SER A 150 -10.68 11.76 5.53
N ALA A 151 -11.58 12.27 6.39
CA ALA A 151 -11.25 12.74 7.73
C ALA A 151 -10.58 11.65 8.60
N ARG A 152 -10.96 10.38 8.44
CA ARG A 152 -10.33 9.27 9.16
C ARG A 152 -8.84 9.14 8.84
N MET A 153 -8.47 9.31 7.58
CA MET A 153 -7.08 9.16 7.14
C MET A 153 -6.19 10.32 7.58
N LEU A 154 -6.78 11.48 7.88
CA LEU A 154 -6.09 12.60 8.54
C LEU A 154 -5.49 12.19 9.89
N PHE A 155 -6.10 11.24 10.59
CA PHE A 155 -5.63 10.71 11.86
C PHE A 155 -4.79 9.44 11.71
N ALA A 156 -5.10 8.60 10.71
CA ALA A 156 -4.34 7.38 10.47
C ALA A 156 -2.93 7.66 9.93
N LEU A 157 -2.76 8.66 9.06
CA LEU A 157 -1.47 8.96 8.44
C LEU A 157 -0.41 9.43 9.45
N PRO A 158 -0.67 10.41 10.35
CA PRO A 158 0.27 10.75 11.40
C PRO A 158 0.62 9.56 12.31
N GLY A 159 -0.37 8.75 12.69
CA GLY A 159 -0.14 7.51 13.43
C GLY A 159 0.81 6.59 12.69
N PHE A 160 0.63 6.42 11.37
CA PHE A 160 1.49 5.59 10.54
C PHE A 160 2.93 6.12 10.48
N VAL A 161 3.10 7.44 10.32
CA VAL A 161 4.42 8.08 10.31
C VAL A 161 5.14 7.87 11.65
N ILE A 162 4.47 8.13 12.78
CA ILE A 162 5.04 7.89 14.12
C ILE A 162 5.37 6.41 14.32
N GLY A 163 4.44 5.52 13.99
CA GLY A 163 4.64 4.08 14.06
C GLY A 163 5.82 3.59 13.23
N SER A 164 6.05 4.20 12.05
CA SER A 164 7.18 3.86 11.18
C SER A 164 8.53 4.23 11.80
N VAL A 165 8.60 5.34 12.54
CA VAL A 165 9.81 5.70 13.32
C VAL A 165 10.02 4.71 14.45
N LEU A 166 8.98 4.42 15.24
CA LEU A 166 9.08 3.43 16.32
C LEU A 166 9.50 2.06 15.79
N GLY A 167 8.93 1.63 14.67
CA GLY A 167 9.32 0.39 14.00
C GLY A 167 10.76 0.41 13.50
N SER A 168 11.29 1.56 13.07
CA SER A 168 12.68 1.69 12.65
C SER A 168 13.66 1.51 13.83
N LEU A 169 13.26 1.94 15.02
CA LEU A 169 14.04 1.73 16.24
C LEU A 169 13.96 0.27 16.73
N ALA A 170 12.81 -0.36 16.54
CA ALA A 170 12.58 -1.74 16.97
C ALA A 170 13.17 -2.79 16.02
N LEU A 171 13.34 -2.48 14.72
CA LEU A 171 13.78 -3.44 13.71
C LEU A 171 15.16 -4.05 14.01
N PRO A 172 16.25 -3.29 14.31
CA PRO A 172 17.55 -3.89 14.52
C PRO A 172 17.57 -4.95 15.63
N PRO A 173 17.10 -4.67 16.87
CA PRO A 173 17.13 -5.70 17.92
C PRO A 173 16.20 -6.88 17.64
N VAL A 174 15.07 -6.69 16.96
CA VAL A 174 14.16 -7.80 16.63
C VAL A 174 14.73 -8.70 15.53
N LEU A 175 15.57 -8.18 14.63
CA LEU A 175 16.29 -9.00 13.65
C LEU A 175 17.26 -9.99 14.30
N GLU A 176 17.83 -9.64 15.46
CA GLU A 176 18.73 -10.52 16.22
C GLU A 176 18.01 -11.75 16.80
N TRP A 177 16.68 -11.74 16.89
CA TRP A 177 15.90 -12.89 17.36
C TRP A 177 15.86 -14.06 16.36
N GLY A 178 16.34 -13.85 15.15
CA GLY A 178 16.51 -14.87 14.12
C GLY A 178 16.06 -14.38 12.75
N ALA A 179 16.97 -14.51 11.80
CA ALA A 179 16.75 -14.22 10.39
C ALA A 179 17.48 -15.22 9.51
N LEU A 180 16.79 -15.76 8.52
CA LEU A 180 17.37 -16.55 7.43
C LEU A 180 17.64 -15.63 6.25
N ASN A 181 18.60 -16.00 5.42
CA ASN A 181 18.86 -15.28 4.17
C ASN A 181 17.59 -15.17 3.30
N PRO A 182 17.46 -14.14 2.45
CA PRO A 182 16.39 -14.06 1.48
C PRO A 182 16.31 -15.30 0.61
N ILE A 183 15.10 -15.84 0.40
CA ILE A 183 14.85 -17.03 -0.40
C ILE A 183 14.09 -16.64 -1.65
N ALA A 184 14.68 -16.87 -2.82
CA ALA A 184 14.05 -16.74 -4.12
C ALA A 184 13.36 -18.06 -4.51
N ILE A 185 12.08 -18.02 -4.80
CA ILE A 185 11.29 -19.17 -5.25
C ILE A 185 11.68 -19.50 -6.70
N GLY A 186 11.99 -20.77 -6.96
CA GLY A 186 12.45 -21.22 -8.27
C GLY A 186 13.96 -21.06 -8.50
N GLY A 187 14.69 -20.55 -7.48
CA GLY A 187 16.14 -20.40 -7.52
C GLY A 187 16.64 -19.28 -8.44
N SER A 188 17.96 -19.17 -8.54
CA SER A 188 18.67 -18.18 -9.37
C SER A 188 19.29 -18.78 -10.64
N ASP A 189 19.18 -20.09 -10.84
CA ASP A 189 19.98 -20.79 -11.89
C ASP A 189 19.27 -20.81 -13.25
N SER A 190 17.94 -20.69 -13.28
CA SER A 190 17.15 -20.74 -14.51
C SER A 190 15.94 -19.78 -14.45
N LEU A 191 15.92 -18.83 -15.37
CA LEU A 191 14.77 -17.92 -15.55
C LEU A 191 13.47 -18.68 -15.83
N LEU A 192 13.53 -19.73 -16.67
CA LEU A 192 12.34 -20.50 -17.01
C LEU A 192 11.77 -21.23 -15.80
N VAL A 193 12.61 -21.85 -14.98
CA VAL A 193 12.20 -22.54 -13.75
C VAL A 193 11.61 -21.52 -12.76
N SER A 194 12.27 -20.39 -12.58
CA SER A 194 11.77 -19.31 -11.69
C SER A 194 10.42 -18.78 -12.18
N LEU A 195 10.27 -18.49 -13.48
CA LEU A 195 9.00 -18.02 -14.06
C LEU A 195 7.88 -19.05 -13.90
N LEU A 196 8.12 -20.31 -14.28
CA LEU A 196 7.10 -21.36 -14.22
C LEU A 196 6.66 -21.64 -12.78
N THR A 197 7.61 -21.69 -11.84
CA THR A 197 7.30 -21.94 -10.42
C THR A 197 6.48 -20.80 -9.83
N ASN A 198 6.92 -19.56 -10.00
CA ASN A 198 6.21 -18.40 -9.49
C ASN A 198 4.85 -18.23 -10.17
N ALA A 199 4.77 -18.35 -11.51
CA ALA A 199 3.51 -18.28 -12.24
C ALA A 199 2.52 -19.36 -11.76
N SER A 200 2.97 -20.61 -11.59
CA SER A 200 2.11 -21.70 -11.12
C SER A 200 1.53 -21.42 -9.74
N LEU A 201 2.33 -20.91 -8.80
CA LEU A 201 1.87 -20.55 -7.46
C LEU A 201 0.90 -19.37 -7.50
N ILE A 202 1.25 -18.27 -8.17
CA ILE A 202 0.47 -17.04 -8.20
C ILE A 202 -0.85 -17.27 -8.93
N PHE A 203 -0.82 -17.78 -10.17
CA PHE A 203 -2.01 -18.02 -10.97
C PHE A 203 -2.82 -19.21 -10.45
N GLY A 204 -2.19 -20.16 -9.76
CA GLY A 204 -2.88 -21.23 -9.05
C GLY A 204 -3.79 -20.69 -7.93
N VAL A 205 -3.26 -19.81 -7.06
CA VAL A 205 -4.07 -19.15 -6.02
C VAL A 205 -5.16 -18.27 -6.64
N MET A 206 -4.82 -17.50 -7.67
CA MET A 206 -5.80 -16.70 -8.42
C MET A 206 -6.94 -17.55 -8.97
N ALA A 207 -6.62 -18.66 -9.62
CA ALA A 207 -7.61 -19.57 -10.23
C ALA A 207 -8.53 -20.18 -9.15
N VAL A 208 -7.97 -20.60 -8.01
CA VAL A 208 -8.75 -21.09 -6.86
C VAL A 208 -9.71 -20.01 -6.36
N CYS A 209 -9.25 -18.77 -6.20
CA CYS A 209 -10.08 -17.65 -5.75
C CYS A 209 -11.25 -17.39 -6.71
N PHE A 210 -11.01 -17.37 -8.01
CA PHE A 210 -12.05 -17.14 -9.01
C PHE A 210 -12.97 -18.33 -9.17
N TYR A 211 -12.47 -19.56 -9.07
CA TYR A 211 -13.29 -20.76 -9.06
C TYR A 211 -14.27 -20.77 -7.87
N LEU A 212 -13.79 -20.48 -6.66
CA LEU A 212 -14.64 -20.39 -5.48
C LEU A 212 -15.68 -19.26 -5.60
N ALA A 213 -15.30 -18.12 -6.16
CA ALA A 213 -16.23 -17.03 -6.46
C ALA A 213 -17.34 -17.48 -7.43
N HIS A 214 -16.97 -18.17 -8.52
CA HIS A 214 -17.92 -18.72 -9.48
C HIS A 214 -18.86 -19.73 -8.82
N LYS A 215 -18.32 -20.66 -8.03
CA LYS A 215 -19.12 -21.66 -7.29
C LYS A 215 -20.14 -21.03 -6.34
N THR A 216 -19.84 -19.84 -5.80
CA THR A 216 -20.76 -19.09 -4.92
C THR A 216 -21.68 -18.14 -5.68
N GLY A 217 -21.74 -18.22 -7.02
CA GLY A 217 -22.60 -17.39 -7.89
C GLY A 217 -22.16 -15.92 -7.99
N ARG A 218 -20.92 -15.59 -7.61
CA ARG A 218 -20.40 -14.22 -7.63
C ARG A 218 -19.72 -13.91 -8.95
N ALA A 219 -20.32 -13.05 -9.75
CA ALA A 219 -19.77 -12.62 -11.04
C ALA A 219 -18.50 -11.75 -10.87
N LEU A 220 -17.57 -11.89 -11.82
CA LEU A 220 -16.38 -11.06 -11.87
C LEU A 220 -16.72 -9.65 -12.38
N SER A 221 -16.07 -8.64 -11.82
CA SER A 221 -16.27 -7.24 -12.19
C SER A 221 -15.32 -6.82 -13.32
N LYS A 222 -15.86 -6.39 -14.47
CA LYS A 222 -15.07 -5.82 -15.56
C LYS A 222 -14.30 -4.56 -15.09
N LYS A 223 -14.92 -3.73 -14.25
CA LYS A 223 -14.29 -2.54 -13.66
C LYS A 223 -13.03 -2.91 -12.89
N TRP A 224 -13.10 -3.93 -12.03
CA TRP A 224 -11.94 -4.38 -11.24
C TRP A 224 -10.86 -5.02 -12.11
N LEU A 225 -11.26 -5.75 -13.16
CA LEU A 225 -10.30 -6.33 -14.10
C LEU A 225 -9.49 -5.25 -14.84
N LEU A 226 -10.19 -4.22 -15.36
CA LEU A 226 -9.54 -3.08 -15.99
C LEU A 226 -8.63 -2.31 -15.00
N GLY A 227 -9.12 -2.09 -13.77
CA GLY A 227 -8.33 -1.45 -12.72
C GLY A 227 -7.05 -2.24 -12.38
N THR A 228 -7.16 -3.57 -12.27
CA THR A 228 -6.02 -4.45 -12.03
C THR A 228 -4.97 -4.33 -13.15
N GLY A 229 -5.42 -4.37 -14.42
CA GLY A 229 -4.53 -4.22 -15.57
C GLY A 229 -3.82 -2.86 -15.60
N LEU A 230 -4.57 -1.77 -15.40
CA LEU A 230 -3.98 -0.43 -15.38
C LEU A 230 -2.95 -0.26 -14.25
N ILE A 231 -3.31 -0.69 -13.03
CA ILE A 231 -2.41 -0.62 -11.87
C ILE A 231 -1.15 -1.47 -12.12
N ALA A 232 -1.28 -2.66 -12.74
CA ALA A 232 -0.14 -3.50 -13.07
C ALA A 232 0.83 -2.82 -14.04
N VAL A 233 0.29 -2.18 -15.10
CA VAL A 233 1.10 -1.40 -16.05
C VAL A 233 1.83 -0.26 -15.34
N LEU A 234 1.14 0.50 -14.50
CA LEU A 234 1.76 1.61 -13.75
C LEU A 234 2.85 1.08 -12.80
N CYS A 235 2.62 -0.02 -12.08
CA CYS A 235 3.63 -0.65 -11.22
C CYS A 235 4.85 -1.15 -12.01
N ALA A 236 4.64 -1.72 -13.21
CA ALA A 236 5.72 -2.15 -14.08
C ALA A 236 6.54 -0.96 -14.60
N LEU A 237 5.91 0.14 -14.99
CA LEU A 237 6.60 1.36 -15.38
C LEU A 237 7.42 1.94 -14.22
N VAL A 238 6.84 1.98 -13.01
CA VAL A 238 7.60 2.41 -11.82
C VAL A 238 8.82 1.53 -11.62
N PHE A 239 8.66 0.20 -11.69
CA PHE A 239 9.76 -0.74 -11.50
C PHE A 239 10.93 -0.50 -12.49
N VAL A 240 10.62 -0.40 -13.77
CA VAL A 240 11.63 -0.20 -14.82
C VAL A 240 12.30 1.18 -14.69
N ILE A 241 11.53 2.23 -14.39
CA ILE A 241 12.07 3.59 -14.33
C ILE A 241 12.83 3.84 -13.03
N SER A 242 12.32 3.38 -11.88
CA SER A 242 12.99 3.61 -10.59
C SER A 242 14.19 2.68 -10.36
N GLY A 243 14.18 1.48 -10.95
CA GLY A 243 15.16 0.43 -10.72
C GLY A 243 14.79 -0.52 -9.57
N HIS A 244 13.61 -0.33 -8.95
CA HIS A 244 13.11 -1.21 -7.88
C HIS A 244 11.59 -1.18 -7.80
N PRO A 245 10.93 -2.21 -7.22
CA PRO A 245 9.48 -2.20 -7.05
C PRO A 245 8.99 -1.02 -6.20
N TRP A 246 7.79 -0.55 -6.54
CA TRP A 246 7.15 0.53 -5.80
C TRP A 246 7.02 0.21 -4.31
N GLY A 247 7.41 1.16 -3.47
CA GLY A 247 7.26 1.11 -2.02
C GLY A 247 6.57 2.37 -1.50
N VAL A 248 5.75 2.23 -0.47
CA VAL A 248 5.00 3.34 0.16
C VAL A 248 5.57 3.70 1.52
N THR A 249 5.82 2.68 2.34
CA THR A 249 6.02 2.84 3.79
C THR A 249 7.38 3.37 4.17
N PHE A 250 8.37 3.27 3.28
CA PHE A 250 9.67 3.89 3.52
C PHE A 250 9.58 5.41 3.54
N GLY A 251 8.77 6.00 2.65
CA GLY A 251 8.49 7.44 2.66
C GLY A 251 7.95 7.92 4.02
N PHE A 252 7.03 7.18 4.65
CA PHE A 252 6.54 7.52 6.00
C PHE A 252 7.64 7.46 7.05
N THR A 253 8.54 6.49 6.94
CA THR A 253 9.71 6.40 7.83
C THR A 253 10.62 7.63 7.66
N VAL A 254 10.91 8.02 6.41
CA VAL A 254 11.71 9.21 6.10
C VAL A 254 11.05 10.48 6.62
N TRP A 255 9.73 10.66 6.41
CA TRP A 255 9.01 11.83 6.94
C TRP A 255 9.11 11.91 8.45
N GLY A 256 8.86 10.79 9.15
CA GLY A 256 8.93 10.74 10.60
C GLY A 256 10.35 10.95 11.12
N GLY A 257 11.38 10.37 10.49
CA GLY A 257 12.78 10.57 10.85
C GLY A 257 13.21 12.02 10.71
N LYS A 258 12.83 12.69 9.60
CA LYS A 258 13.11 14.12 9.42
C LYS A 258 12.38 14.99 10.44
N LEU A 259 11.12 14.71 10.73
CA LEU A 259 10.36 15.42 11.78
C LEU A 259 10.99 15.20 13.17
N ALA A 260 11.47 14.00 13.45
CA ALA A 260 12.17 13.71 14.73
C ALA A 260 13.47 14.52 14.85
N LEU A 261 14.27 14.63 13.77
CA LEU A 261 15.45 15.49 13.76
C LEU A 261 15.11 16.97 13.99
N LEU A 262 14.06 17.47 13.30
CA LEU A 262 13.59 18.85 13.48
C LEU A 262 13.12 19.12 14.92
N ALA A 263 12.58 18.08 15.60
CA ALA A 263 12.22 18.15 17.01
C ALA A 263 13.41 17.99 17.97
N GLY A 264 14.66 17.92 17.46
CA GLY A 264 15.87 17.78 18.27
C GLY A 264 16.12 16.36 18.80
N LEU A 265 15.39 15.34 18.31
CA LEU A 265 15.61 13.95 18.72
C LEU A 265 16.80 13.36 17.95
N PRO A 266 17.75 12.68 18.65
CA PRO A 266 18.97 12.15 18.02
C PRO A 266 18.71 10.84 17.26
N ILE A 267 17.77 10.86 16.31
CA ILE A 267 17.33 9.68 15.55
C ILE A 267 18.45 9.14 14.64
N ASP A 268 19.33 10.01 14.18
CA ASP A 268 20.51 9.72 13.36
C ASP A 268 21.52 8.80 14.04
N LYS A 269 21.51 8.75 15.37
CA LYS A 269 22.37 7.87 16.20
C LYS A 269 21.83 6.46 16.33
N ALA A 270 20.56 6.21 15.98
CA ALA A 270 19.98 4.89 16.09
C ALA A 270 20.45 3.98 14.95
N VAL A 271 20.68 2.69 15.23
CA VAL A 271 21.30 1.70 14.34
C VAL A 271 20.67 1.64 12.96
N PHE A 272 19.34 1.61 12.88
CA PHE A 272 18.63 1.61 11.58
C PHE A 272 19.02 2.81 10.71
N TRP A 273 19.14 4.00 11.30
CA TRP A 273 19.43 5.24 10.60
C TRP A 273 20.90 5.42 10.26
N GLN A 274 21.76 4.49 10.70
CA GLN A 274 23.16 4.39 10.27
C GLN A 274 23.35 3.44 9.06
N TRP A 275 22.34 2.65 8.69
CA TRP A 275 22.39 1.85 7.49
C TRP A 275 22.46 2.74 6.23
N PRO A 276 23.16 2.33 5.15
CA PRO A 276 23.43 3.19 4.00
C PRO A 276 22.19 3.88 3.41
N GLY A 277 21.12 3.12 3.16
CA GLY A 277 19.88 3.65 2.57
C GLY A 277 19.16 4.66 3.48
N PRO A 278 18.80 4.29 4.72
CA PRO A 278 18.20 5.22 5.68
C PRO A 278 19.04 6.45 5.99
N ALA A 279 20.36 6.30 6.16
CA ALA A 279 21.28 7.41 6.40
C ALA A 279 21.30 8.41 5.24
N LEU A 280 21.31 7.90 4.01
CA LEU A 280 21.24 8.74 2.81
C LEU A 280 19.90 9.48 2.73
N ALA A 281 18.77 8.76 2.90
CA ALA A 281 17.43 9.33 2.85
C ALA A 281 17.20 10.41 3.94
N LEU A 282 17.85 10.28 5.10
CA LEU A 282 17.76 11.25 6.17
C LEU A 282 18.49 12.57 5.81
N LYS A 283 19.61 12.48 5.09
CA LYS A 283 20.42 13.63 4.67
C LYS A 283 19.87 14.34 3.43
N GLN A 284 19.33 13.61 2.47
CA GLN A 284 18.81 14.15 1.24
C GLN A 284 17.48 14.89 1.46
N SER A 285 17.06 15.69 0.46
CA SER A 285 15.70 16.25 0.40
C SER A 285 14.64 15.15 0.42
N VAL A 286 13.49 15.44 1.00
CA VAL A 286 12.34 14.52 0.97
C VAL A 286 11.85 14.28 -0.47
N PHE A 287 12.12 15.22 -1.38
CA PHE A 287 11.77 15.11 -2.80
C PHE A 287 12.78 14.28 -3.61
N ALA A 288 13.92 13.93 -3.02
CA ALA A 288 14.88 12.99 -3.60
C ALA A 288 14.56 11.52 -3.27
N ASP A 289 13.73 11.26 -2.23
CA ASP A 289 13.28 9.91 -1.88
C ASP A 289 12.11 9.47 -2.77
N ILE A 290 12.33 8.40 -3.55
CA ILE A 290 11.35 7.89 -4.53
C ILE A 290 10.01 7.54 -3.86
N SER A 291 10.03 6.91 -2.67
CA SER A 291 8.80 6.58 -1.96
C SER A 291 8.01 7.83 -1.58
N SER A 292 8.70 8.87 -1.12
CA SER A 292 8.09 10.14 -0.73
C SER A 292 7.48 10.89 -1.91
N LEU A 293 8.24 11.05 -3.00
CA LEU A 293 7.71 11.76 -4.18
C LEU A 293 6.52 11.06 -4.79
N MET A 294 6.52 9.73 -4.85
CA MET A 294 5.38 8.96 -5.32
C MET A 294 4.18 9.03 -4.36
N ASN A 295 4.41 9.06 -3.05
CA ASN A 295 3.36 9.25 -2.05
C ASN A 295 2.68 10.63 -2.19
N PHE A 296 3.46 11.70 -2.40
CA PHE A 296 2.90 13.03 -2.70
C PHE A 296 2.09 13.01 -4.01
N GLY A 297 2.64 12.39 -5.06
CA GLY A 297 1.92 12.18 -6.30
C GLY A 297 0.58 11.49 -6.07
N MET A 298 0.58 10.38 -5.31
CA MET A 298 -0.62 9.61 -5.02
C MET A 298 -1.69 10.43 -4.29
N ILE A 299 -1.32 11.23 -3.30
CA ILE A 299 -2.25 12.11 -2.57
C ILE A 299 -2.86 13.13 -3.53
N ILE A 300 -2.02 13.81 -4.32
CA ILE A 300 -2.46 14.86 -5.24
C ILE A 300 -3.33 14.28 -6.36
N GLY A 301 -2.93 13.17 -6.98
CA GLY A 301 -3.69 12.54 -8.05
C GLY A 301 -5.05 12.02 -7.61
N ALA A 302 -5.12 11.40 -6.42
CA ALA A 302 -6.38 10.98 -5.84
C ALA A 302 -7.27 12.19 -5.48
N GLY A 303 -6.68 13.25 -4.93
CA GLY A 303 -7.40 14.47 -4.59
C GLY A 303 -7.96 15.18 -5.83
N LEU A 304 -7.18 15.32 -6.89
CA LEU A 304 -7.64 15.89 -8.16
C LEU A 304 -8.80 15.09 -8.74
N LEU A 305 -8.68 13.76 -8.77
CA LEU A 305 -9.79 12.92 -9.24
C LEU A 305 -11.04 13.12 -8.38
N ALA A 306 -10.91 13.10 -7.05
CA ALA A 306 -12.04 13.29 -6.15
C ALA A 306 -12.72 14.65 -6.35
N ALA A 307 -11.95 15.72 -6.53
CA ALA A 307 -12.48 17.05 -6.76
C ALA A 307 -13.16 17.18 -8.15
N ILE A 308 -12.58 16.60 -9.20
CA ILE A 308 -13.16 16.59 -10.55
C ILE A 308 -14.46 15.78 -10.57
N THR A 309 -14.52 14.65 -9.87
CA THR A 309 -15.73 13.81 -9.76
C THR A 309 -16.70 14.28 -8.68
N ALA A 310 -16.47 15.44 -8.08
CA ALA A 310 -17.25 16.02 -7.01
C ALA A 310 -17.49 15.06 -5.82
N SER A 311 -16.51 14.19 -5.55
CA SER A 311 -16.55 13.21 -4.45
C SER A 311 -15.59 13.55 -3.29
N PHE A 312 -14.91 14.70 -3.37
CA PHE A 312 -13.97 15.14 -2.35
C PHE A 312 -14.68 15.42 -1.02
N ALA A 313 -14.15 14.85 0.07
CA ALA A 313 -14.61 15.04 1.45
C ALA A 313 -16.13 14.80 1.69
N GLN A 314 -16.80 14.04 0.83
CA GLN A 314 -18.24 13.77 0.97
C GLN A 314 -18.59 12.83 2.14
N GLN A 315 -17.62 12.16 2.73
CA GLN A 315 -17.89 11.26 3.86
C GLN A 315 -18.15 12.07 5.14
N PRO A 316 -19.17 11.67 5.93
CA PRO A 316 -19.42 12.34 7.21
C PRO A 316 -18.23 12.17 8.15
N TRP A 317 -18.07 13.14 9.05
CA TRP A 317 -17.02 13.10 10.07
C TRP A 317 -17.18 11.84 10.94
N PRO A 318 -16.15 11.01 11.08
CA PRO A 318 -16.25 9.75 11.83
C PRO A 318 -16.43 10.02 13.34
N PRO A 319 -17.13 9.13 14.06
CA PRO A 319 -17.18 9.18 15.52
C PRO A 319 -15.78 9.12 16.14
N SER A 320 -15.59 9.74 17.31
CA SER A 320 -14.29 9.80 18.00
C SER A 320 -13.66 8.41 18.25
N ARG A 321 -14.48 7.40 18.54
CA ARG A 321 -13.99 6.01 18.68
C ARG A 321 -13.32 5.49 17.41
N GLN A 322 -13.86 5.82 16.23
CA GLN A 322 -13.26 5.42 14.95
C GLN A 322 -12.01 6.24 14.62
N LEU A 323 -11.90 7.48 15.09
CA LEU A 323 -10.68 8.29 14.98
C LEU A 323 -9.56 7.72 15.86
N ILE A 324 -9.87 7.29 17.08
CA ILE A 324 -8.93 6.58 17.96
C ILE A 324 -8.45 5.28 17.30
N ALA A 325 -9.39 4.49 16.72
CA ALA A 325 -9.03 3.29 15.98
C ALA A 325 -8.11 3.59 14.79
N ALA A 326 -8.31 4.72 14.10
CA ALA A 326 -7.47 5.14 12.98
C ALA A 326 -6.04 5.48 13.43
N ILE A 327 -5.88 6.18 14.56
CA ILE A 327 -4.56 6.49 15.15
C ILE A 327 -3.85 5.20 15.56
N ILE A 328 -4.53 4.34 16.34
CA ILE A 328 -3.96 3.06 16.79
C ILE A 328 -3.63 2.17 15.58
N GLY A 329 -4.55 2.08 14.62
CA GLY A 329 -4.34 1.32 13.40
C GLY A 329 -3.17 1.84 12.58
N GLY A 330 -3.01 3.16 12.47
CA GLY A 330 -1.87 3.81 11.83
C GLY A 330 -0.56 3.45 12.53
N LEU A 331 -0.49 3.61 13.86
CA LEU A 331 0.69 3.24 14.67
C LEU A 331 1.09 1.78 14.46
N LEU A 332 0.13 0.85 14.55
CA LEU A 332 0.38 -0.58 14.35
C LEU A 332 0.87 -0.88 12.93
N MET A 333 0.26 -0.24 11.91
CA MET A 333 0.73 -0.39 10.53
C MET A 333 2.14 0.15 10.35
N GLY A 334 2.49 1.26 10.99
CA GLY A 334 3.83 1.85 10.90
C GLY A 334 4.91 0.93 11.48
N VAL A 335 4.71 0.47 12.71
CA VAL A 335 5.60 -0.51 13.35
C VAL A 335 5.66 -1.78 12.53
N GLY A 336 4.51 -2.33 12.19
CA GLY A 336 4.40 -3.59 11.44
C GLY A 336 5.06 -3.54 10.07
N ALA A 337 4.84 -2.47 9.31
CA ALA A 337 5.45 -2.29 8.00
C ALA A 337 6.98 -2.22 8.06
N ARG A 338 7.54 -1.60 9.12
CA ARG A 338 8.98 -1.52 9.24
C ARG A 338 9.59 -2.86 9.63
N LEU A 339 9.00 -3.56 10.59
CA LEU A 339 9.43 -4.91 10.99
C LEU A 339 9.27 -5.93 9.86
N ALA A 340 8.26 -5.78 9.01
CA ALA A 340 7.94 -6.72 7.93
C ALA A 340 8.46 -6.30 6.55
N PHE A 341 9.41 -5.39 6.46
CA PHE A 341 10.05 -4.90 5.23
C PHE A 341 9.09 -4.28 4.22
N GLY A 342 7.86 -3.96 4.60
CA GLY A 342 6.88 -3.33 3.71
C GLY A 342 5.43 -3.55 4.13
N CYS A 343 4.52 -3.08 3.29
CA CYS A 343 3.07 -3.22 3.40
C CYS A 343 2.51 -4.11 2.27
N ASN A 344 1.20 -4.07 2.04
CA ASN A 344 0.57 -4.77 0.91
C ASN A 344 1.24 -4.46 -0.46
N ILE A 345 1.83 -3.28 -0.61
CA ILE A 345 2.57 -2.93 -1.84
C ILE A 345 4.02 -3.41 -1.76
N GLY A 346 4.78 -2.99 -0.73
CA GLY A 346 6.22 -3.24 -0.68
C GLY A 346 6.61 -4.68 -0.30
N ALA A 347 5.77 -5.40 0.46
CA ALA A 347 6.05 -6.78 0.86
C ALA A 347 5.18 -7.80 0.11
N PHE A 348 3.85 -7.66 0.13
CA PHE A 348 2.99 -8.63 -0.54
C PHE A 348 3.11 -8.53 -2.07
N LEU A 349 2.76 -7.38 -2.67
CA LEU A 349 2.82 -7.21 -4.12
C LEU A 349 4.27 -7.33 -4.62
N ALA A 350 5.15 -6.46 -4.16
CA ALA A 350 6.53 -6.40 -4.64
C ALA A 350 7.31 -7.68 -4.32
N GLY A 351 7.16 -8.23 -3.11
CA GLY A 351 7.86 -9.46 -2.71
C GLY A 351 7.44 -10.67 -3.52
N ILE A 352 6.14 -10.94 -3.65
CA ILE A 352 5.66 -12.09 -4.43
C ILE A 352 5.98 -11.91 -5.91
N SER A 353 5.77 -10.71 -6.48
CA SER A 353 6.08 -10.44 -7.89
C SER A 353 7.58 -10.53 -8.22
N SER A 354 8.44 -10.39 -7.20
CA SER A 354 9.90 -10.61 -7.32
C SER A 354 10.33 -12.04 -7.01
N GLY A 355 9.40 -12.96 -6.85
CA GLY A 355 9.69 -14.37 -6.53
C GLY A 355 10.18 -14.60 -5.11
N SER A 356 10.02 -13.68 -4.19
CA SER A 356 10.52 -13.81 -2.82
C SER A 356 9.53 -14.53 -1.88
N LEU A 357 10.05 -15.51 -1.14
CA LEU A 357 9.27 -16.26 -0.16
C LEU A 357 8.71 -15.36 0.97
N HIS A 358 9.41 -14.25 1.31
CA HIS A 358 8.98 -13.34 2.36
C HIS A 358 7.59 -12.76 2.08
N GLY A 359 7.24 -12.48 0.81
CA GLY A 359 5.93 -11.92 0.44
C GLY A 359 4.77 -12.89 0.73
N TRP A 360 4.98 -14.19 0.53
CA TRP A 360 4.00 -15.22 0.85
C TRP A 360 3.79 -15.36 2.35
N LEU A 361 4.89 -15.42 3.11
CA LEU A 361 4.82 -15.47 4.58
C LEU A 361 4.17 -14.23 5.15
N TRP A 362 4.51 -13.05 4.59
CA TRP A 362 3.87 -11.78 4.91
C TRP A 362 2.36 -11.86 4.73
N ALA A 363 1.89 -12.38 3.58
CA ALA A 363 0.46 -12.49 3.28
C ALA A 363 -0.28 -13.36 4.31
N ILE A 364 0.28 -14.51 4.66
CA ILE A 364 -0.32 -15.45 5.65
C ILE A 364 -0.43 -14.79 7.03
N CYS A 365 0.66 -14.19 7.50
CA CYS A 365 0.70 -13.57 8.83
C CYS A 365 -0.18 -12.33 8.91
N ALA A 366 -0.20 -11.48 7.85
CA ALA A 366 -1.05 -10.31 7.80
C ALA A 366 -2.55 -10.68 7.66
N LEU A 367 -2.88 -11.80 7.01
CA LEU A 367 -4.25 -12.30 6.96
C LEU A 367 -4.71 -12.76 8.35
N ALA A 368 -3.86 -13.46 9.10
CA ALA A 368 -4.13 -13.84 10.49
C ALA A 368 -4.30 -12.61 11.39
N GLY A 369 -3.43 -11.60 11.25
CA GLY A 369 -3.57 -10.31 11.94
C GLY A 369 -4.87 -9.60 11.56
N SER A 370 -5.24 -9.60 10.28
CA SER A 370 -6.51 -9.01 9.80
C SER A 370 -7.72 -9.68 10.43
N TRP A 371 -7.71 -11.00 10.61
CA TRP A 371 -8.79 -11.73 11.29
C TRP A 371 -8.96 -11.23 12.74
N ILE A 372 -7.87 -11.03 13.47
CA ILE A 372 -7.91 -10.46 14.83
C ILE A 372 -8.40 -9.00 14.77
N GLY A 373 -7.85 -8.18 13.86
CA GLY A 373 -8.25 -6.78 13.70
C GLY A 373 -9.74 -6.62 13.43
N ILE A 374 -10.32 -7.49 12.59
CA ILE A 374 -11.78 -7.50 12.30
C ILE A 374 -12.60 -7.80 13.57
N LYS A 375 -12.16 -8.73 14.42
CA LYS A 375 -12.84 -9.02 15.69
C LYS A 375 -12.81 -7.87 16.68
N ILE A 376 -11.79 -7.01 16.60
CA ILE A 376 -11.63 -5.84 17.48
C ILE A 376 -12.49 -4.65 16.98
N ARG A 377 -12.80 -4.55 15.68
CA ARG A 377 -13.54 -3.42 15.08
C ARG A 377 -14.84 -3.04 15.81
N PRO A 378 -15.70 -3.97 16.24
CA PRO A 378 -16.96 -3.61 16.90
C PRO A 378 -16.78 -2.76 18.17
N TYR A 379 -15.68 -2.91 18.90
CA TYR A 379 -15.37 -2.08 20.09
C TYR A 379 -15.18 -0.59 19.76
N PHE A 380 -14.88 -0.29 18.49
CA PHE A 380 -14.71 1.07 17.98
C PHE A 380 -15.90 1.59 17.18
N GLY A 381 -17.01 0.82 17.13
CA GLY A 381 -18.25 1.24 16.47
C GLY A 381 -18.22 1.11 14.95
N PHE A 382 -17.55 0.07 14.44
CA PHE A 382 -17.56 -0.31 13.02
C PHE A 382 -18.59 -1.39 12.74
#